data_be9068bccd6aef395dd040681d0eb876
#
_entry.id   be9068bccd6aef395dd040681d0eb876
#
_cell.length_a   1.000
_cell.length_b   1.000
_cell.length_c   1.000
_cell.angle_alpha   90.00
_cell.angle_beta   90.00
_cell.angle_gamma   90.00
#
_symmetry.space_group_name_H-M   'P 1'
#
loop_
_entity.id
_entity.type
_entity.pdbx_description
1 polymer ?
#
loop_
_entity_poly.entity_id
_entity_poly.type
_entity_poly.pdbx_seq_one_letter_code
_entity_poly.pdbx_strand_id
1 'polypeptide(L)'
;MDEIYQADKAPQLAGHPRILSLANQKGGVGKTTTAINLGTALAAIGERVLIVDLDPQGNASTGLGIDRRNRNCSTYDVLIGEAPLRDAVVVTAVPRLHIAASTMDLSGLELELGTTPGRAFRLRDAIAGLNANVSPDSDYTYVLIDCPPSLNLLTVNAMAASDAILVPLQCEFFALEGLSQLLQTVEQVRSTLNPNLSIHGIVLTMFDSRNNLSNQVVADVRQFMGAKVYNTMIPRNVRISEAPSYGKPVLVYDLKCVGSDAYLKLATEVIQRERELRAH
;
A
#
# COMPACT_ATOMS: atom_id res chain seq x y z
N MET A 1 4.10 33.67 12.63
CA MET A 1 3.23 32.79 11.81
C MET A 1 3.77 31.34 11.83
N ASP A 2 4.54 30.98 12.91
CA ASP A 2 5.28 29.71 13.01
C ASP A 2 4.77 28.77 14.13
N GLU A 3 3.55 28.96 14.65
CA GLU A 3 3.05 28.18 15.80
C GLU A 3 1.92 27.17 15.46
N ILE A 4 1.63 26.89 14.19
CA ILE A 4 0.44 26.06 13.84
C ILE A 4 0.80 24.61 13.44
N TYR A 5 2.06 24.22 13.39
CA TYR A 5 2.45 22.85 12.96
C TYR A 5 3.34 22.10 13.97
N GLN A 6 2.99 22.12 15.24
CA GLN A 6 3.36 21.01 16.12
C GLN A 6 2.21 19.99 16.10
N ALA A 7 2.15 19.18 15.04
CA ALA A 7 1.34 17.98 15.06
C ALA A 7 1.94 17.05 16.13
N ASP A 8 1.19 16.83 17.22
CA ASP A 8 1.53 15.81 18.21
C ASP A 8 1.83 14.50 17.50
N LYS A 9 3.08 14.07 17.52
CA LYS A 9 3.49 12.76 17.00
C LYS A 9 2.71 11.71 17.79
N ALA A 10 1.87 10.93 17.12
CA ALA A 10 1.27 9.77 17.75
C ALA A 10 2.37 8.90 18.38
N PRO A 11 2.18 8.33 19.58
CA PRO A 11 3.17 7.47 20.19
C PRO A 11 3.42 6.28 19.26
N GLN A 12 4.61 6.26 18.65
CA GLN A 12 5.11 5.12 17.91
C GLN A 12 5.36 4.00 18.94
N LEU A 13 4.93 2.78 18.63
CA LEU A 13 5.57 1.61 19.22
C LEU A 13 7.03 1.69 18.78
N ALA A 14 7.92 2.02 19.71
CA ALA A 14 9.32 2.23 19.39
C ALA A 14 9.85 1.01 18.59
N GLY A 15 10.25 1.25 17.34
CA GLY A 15 10.99 0.30 16.54
C GLY A 15 10.21 -0.55 15.52
N HIS A 16 8.87 -0.51 15.43
CA HIS A 16 8.13 -1.29 14.43
C HIS A 16 7.24 -0.41 13.54
N PRO A 17 7.44 -0.40 12.21
CA PRO A 17 6.58 0.36 11.29
C PRO A 17 5.18 -0.26 11.24
N ARG A 18 4.17 0.56 10.93
CA ARG A 18 2.85 0.05 10.58
C ARG A 18 2.87 -0.52 9.16
N ILE A 19 2.55 -1.80 9.00
CA ILE A 19 2.64 -2.51 7.73
C ILE A 19 1.24 -2.68 7.16
N LEU A 20 0.98 -2.04 6.01
CA LEU A 20 -0.30 -2.09 5.31
C LEU A 20 -0.11 -2.67 3.91
N SER A 21 -0.77 -3.79 3.58
CA SER A 21 -0.83 -4.26 2.20
C SER A 21 -2.03 -3.67 1.45
N LEU A 22 -1.79 -3.25 0.21
CA LEU A 22 -2.83 -2.80 -0.70
C LEU A 22 -3.23 -3.98 -1.59
N ALA A 23 -4.32 -4.65 -1.25
CA ALA A 23 -4.73 -5.89 -1.89
C ALA A 23 -6.15 -5.82 -2.45
N ASN A 24 -6.31 -6.34 -3.65
CA ASN A 24 -7.58 -6.64 -4.30
C ASN A 24 -7.27 -7.57 -5.48
N GLN A 25 -8.08 -8.64 -5.65
CA GLN A 25 -7.89 -9.62 -6.73
C GLN A 25 -8.14 -9.04 -8.12
N LYS A 26 -8.94 -7.98 -8.21
CA LYS A 26 -9.26 -7.34 -9.48
C LYS A 26 -8.12 -6.42 -9.92
N GLY A 27 -7.73 -6.56 -11.19
CA GLY A 27 -6.81 -5.63 -11.85
C GLY A 27 -7.45 -4.26 -12.08
N GLY A 28 -6.65 -3.21 -12.09
CA GLY A 28 -7.09 -1.87 -12.45
C GLY A 28 -7.92 -1.10 -11.39
N VAL A 29 -8.13 -1.64 -10.19
CA VAL A 29 -8.91 -0.96 -9.12
C VAL A 29 -8.16 0.15 -8.40
N GLY A 30 -6.93 0.45 -8.78
CA GLY A 30 -6.13 1.53 -8.22
C GLY A 30 -5.24 1.14 -7.03
N LYS A 31 -4.82 -0.14 -6.88
CA LYS A 31 -3.87 -0.58 -5.84
C LYS A 31 -2.57 0.23 -5.89
N THR A 32 -1.84 0.09 -6.98
CA THR A 32 -0.57 0.80 -7.23
C THR A 32 -0.72 2.32 -7.14
N THR A 33 -1.78 2.85 -7.75
CA THR A 33 -2.09 4.29 -7.69
C THR A 33 -2.28 4.75 -6.25
N THR A 34 -2.97 3.94 -5.43
CA THR A 34 -3.18 4.26 -4.01
C THR A 34 -1.89 4.09 -3.22
N ALA A 35 -1.07 3.07 -3.47
CA ALA A 35 0.22 2.90 -2.81
C ALA A 35 1.12 4.13 -3.00
N ILE A 36 1.28 4.57 -4.25
CA ILE A 36 2.10 5.74 -4.61
C ILE A 36 1.56 7.01 -3.94
N ASN A 37 0.28 7.30 -4.10
CA ASN A 37 -0.27 8.61 -3.72
C ASN A 37 -0.60 8.70 -2.23
N LEU A 38 -1.04 7.61 -1.59
CA LEU A 38 -1.16 7.54 -0.13
C LEU A 38 0.22 7.62 0.53
N GLY A 39 1.21 6.87 0.01
CA GLY A 39 2.59 6.94 0.52
C GLY A 39 3.16 8.36 0.43
N THR A 40 2.93 9.05 -0.70
CA THR A 40 3.31 10.45 -0.87
C THR A 40 2.58 11.38 0.09
N ALA A 41 1.28 11.19 0.30
CA ALA A 41 0.49 12.02 1.20
C ALA A 41 0.90 11.81 2.67
N LEU A 42 1.17 10.57 3.09
CA LEU A 42 1.72 10.26 4.42
C LEU A 42 3.09 10.92 4.61
N ALA A 43 3.98 10.85 3.61
CA ALA A 43 5.29 11.51 3.65
C ALA A 43 5.17 13.04 3.75
N ALA A 44 4.20 13.64 3.04
CA ALA A 44 3.94 15.08 3.05
C ALA A 44 3.49 15.61 4.43
N ILE A 45 2.82 14.78 5.23
CA ILE A 45 2.39 15.12 6.60
C ILE A 45 3.40 14.67 7.68
N GLY A 46 4.61 14.26 7.27
CA GLY A 46 5.76 14.05 8.15
C GLY A 46 6.11 12.60 8.45
N GLU A 47 5.35 11.62 7.98
CA GLU A 47 5.65 10.21 8.15
C GLU A 47 6.85 9.77 7.29
N ARG A 48 7.56 8.71 7.71
CA ARG A 48 8.61 8.06 6.92
C ARG A 48 8.04 6.77 6.32
N VAL A 49 7.96 6.74 5.00
CA VAL A 49 7.22 5.70 4.30
C VAL A 49 8.15 4.88 3.40
N LEU A 50 8.06 3.56 3.51
CA LEU A 50 8.61 2.63 2.54
C LEU A 50 7.47 2.02 1.74
N ILE A 51 7.54 2.09 0.42
CA ILE A 51 6.71 1.26 -0.46
C ILE A 51 7.51 0.01 -0.82
N VAL A 52 6.88 -1.17 -0.69
CA VAL A 52 7.42 -2.44 -1.18
C VAL A 52 6.60 -2.84 -2.40
N ASP A 53 7.20 -2.75 -3.59
CA ASP A 53 6.55 -3.13 -4.84
C ASP A 53 6.68 -4.64 -5.03
N LEU A 54 5.58 -5.37 -4.98
CA LEU A 54 5.53 -6.83 -5.22
C LEU A 54 4.84 -7.19 -6.56
N ASP A 55 4.42 -6.20 -7.34
CA ASP A 55 3.90 -6.50 -8.67
C ASP A 55 5.07 -6.68 -9.64
N PRO A 56 5.21 -7.85 -10.33
CA PRO A 56 6.25 -8.07 -11.34
C PRO A 56 6.26 -7.00 -12.45
N GLN A 57 5.13 -6.34 -12.70
CA GLN A 57 5.06 -5.25 -13.68
C GLN A 57 5.86 -4.02 -13.27
N GLY A 58 6.14 -3.83 -11.97
CA GLY A 58 6.92 -2.73 -11.41
C GLY A 58 6.28 -1.37 -11.62
N ASN A 59 4.95 -1.31 -11.55
CA ASN A 59 4.20 -0.08 -11.82
C ASN A 59 4.37 0.95 -10.70
N ALA A 60 4.49 0.55 -9.43
CA ALA A 60 4.80 1.46 -8.34
C ALA A 60 6.21 2.06 -8.49
N SER A 61 7.17 1.22 -8.82
CA SER A 61 8.55 1.64 -9.08
C SER A 61 8.63 2.64 -10.24
N THR A 62 7.98 2.34 -11.37
CA THR A 62 7.94 3.23 -12.54
C THR A 62 7.21 4.54 -12.23
N GLY A 63 6.09 4.47 -11.54
CA GLY A 63 5.27 5.63 -11.18
C GLY A 63 5.95 6.59 -10.20
N LEU A 64 6.97 6.12 -9.47
CA LEU A 64 7.86 6.94 -8.63
C LEU A 64 9.16 7.36 -9.33
N GLY A 65 9.27 7.11 -10.64
CA GLY A 65 10.40 7.53 -11.44
C GLY A 65 11.65 6.64 -11.35
N ILE A 66 11.53 5.44 -10.80
CA ILE A 66 12.66 4.50 -10.74
C ILE A 66 12.77 3.75 -12.07
N ASP A 67 13.79 4.11 -12.86
CA ASP A 67 14.07 3.47 -14.14
C ASP A 67 14.37 1.97 -13.94
N ARG A 68 13.87 1.13 -14.86
CA ARG A 68 14.10 -0.32 -14.82
C ARG A 68 15.59 -0.70 -14.82
N ARG A 69 16.43 0.10 -15.47
CA ARG A 69 17.88 -0.08 -15.53
C ARG A 69 18.60 0.17 -14.20
N ASN A 70 17.95 0.85 -13.28
CA ASN A 70 18.50 1.22 -11.96
C ASN A 70 17.99 0.32 -10.82
N ARG A 71 17.30 -0.79 -11.15
CA ARG A 71 16.78 -1.76 -10.17
C ARG A 71 17.75 -2.92 -10.03
N ASN A 72 19.00 -2.64 -9.61
CA ASN A 72 20.07 -3.64 -9.50
C ASN A 72 19.86 -4.64 -8.37
N CYS A 73 19.19 -4.23 -7.30
CA CYS A 73 18.68 -5.07 -6.23
C CYS A 73 17.19 -4.79 -6.11
N SER A 74 16.38 -5.81 -6.05
CA SER A 74 14.92 -5.72 -6.15
C SER A 74 14.23 -6.54 -5.05
N THR A 75 12.94 -6.43 -4.98
CA THR A 75 12.12 -7.26 -4.08
C THR A 75 12.22 -8.76 -4.41
N TYR A 76 12.58 -9.12 -5.65
CA TYR A 76 12.87 -10.50 -6.00
C TYR A 76 14.10 -11.02 -5.24
N ASP A 77 15.25 -10.32 -5.30
CA ASP A 77 16.49 -10.70 -4.61
C ASP A 77 16.26 -10.85 -3.09
N VAL A 78 15.41 -9.99 -2.54
CA VAL A 78 15.02 -10.06 -1.12
C VAL A 78 14.22 -11.34 -0.82
N LEU A 79 13.23 -11.68 -1.66
CA LEU A 79 12.35 -12.82 -1.41
C LEU A 79 13.04 -14.17 -1.63
N ILE A 80 14.01 -14.27 -2.53
CA ILE A 80 14.85 -15.47 -2.69
C ILE A 80 15.90 -15.58 -1.58
N GLY A 81 16.20 -14.46 -0.88
CA GLY A 81 17.14 -14.42 0.25
C GLY A 81 18.56 -14.06 -0.14
N GLU A 82 18.79 -13.53 -1.34
CA GLU A 82 20.10 -13.09 -1.82
C GLU A 82 20.50 -11.71 -1.30
N ALA A 83 19.51 -10.88 -0.90
CA ALA A 83 19.77 -9.55 -0.37
C ALA A 83 18.87 -9.22 0.83
N PRO A 84 19.31 -8.44 1.82
CA PRO A 84 18.45 -7.87 2.83
C PRO A 84 17.60 -6.74 2.23
N LEU A 85 16.39 -6.54 2.76
CA LEU A 85 15.44 -5.53 2.22
C LEU A 85 16.03 -4.12 2.13
N ARG A 86 16.90 -3.73 3.07
CA ARG A 86 17.55 -2.41 3.06
C ARG A 86 18.38 -2.14 1.79
N ASP A 87 18.95 -3.18 1.18
CA ASP A 87 19.80 -3.04 -0.01
C ASP A 87 18.96 -2.85 -1.29
N ALA A 88 17.68 -3.29 -1.26
CA ALA A 88 16.71 -3.05 -2.32
C ALA A 88 16.01 -1.68 -2.23
N VAL A 89 16.22 -0.93 -1.13
CA VAL A 89 15.57 0.37 -0.92
C VAL A 89 16.23 1.45 -1.76
N VAL A 90 15.41 2.15 -2.54
CA VAL A 90 15.80 3.29 -3.38
C VAL A 90 15.11 4.55 -2.88
N VAL A 91 15.87 5.64 -2.79
CA VAL A 91 15.34 6.97 -2.46
C VAL A 91 14.54 7.49 -3.65
N THR A 92 13.34 8.03 -3.40
CA THR A 92 12.52 8.66 -4.44
C THR A 92 12.74 10.18 -4.49
N ALA A 93 12.15 10.83 -5.48
CA ALA A 93 12.14 12.31 -5.56
C ALA A 93 11.23 12.96 -4.49
N VAL A 94 10.43 12.17 -3.77
CA VAL A 94 9.58 12.64 -2.67
C VAL A 94 10.33 12.50 -1.34
N PRO A 95 10.57 13.59 -0.60
CA PRO A 95 11.20 13.49 0.71
C PRO A 95 10.45 12.54 1.64
N ARG A 96 11.18 11.73 2.43
CA ARG A 96 10.64 10.75 3.38
C ARG A 96 9.89 9.55 2.76
N LEU A 97 9.82 9.45 1.42
CA LEU A 97 9.26 8.32 0.70
C LEU A 97 10.36 7.54 -0.01
N HIS A 98 10.49 6.28 0.32
CA HIS A 98 11.42 5.35 -0.31
C HIS A 98 10.63 4.18 -0.95
N ILE A 99 11.30 3.41 -1.80
CA ILE A 99 10.71 2.23 -2.43
C ILE A 99 11.72 1.10 -2.53
N ALA A 100 11.29 -0.12 -2.20
CA ALA A 100 11.94 -1.34 -2.64
C ALA A 100 11.32 -1.71 -3.99
N ALA A 101 12.12 -1.61 -5.06
CA ALA A 101 11.63 -1.72 -6.42
C ALA A 101 11.46 -3.19 -6.84
N SER A 102 10.50 -3.46 -7.73
CA SER A 102 10.26 -4.79 -8.30
C SER A 102 10.88 -4.94 -9.69
N THR A 103 11.11 -6.20 -10.08
CA THR A 103 11.48 -6.61 -11.44
C THR A 103 10.56 -7.72 -11.93
N MET A 104 10.60 -8.01 -13.23
CA MET A 104 9.84 -9.10 -13.85
C MET A 104 10.21 -10.49 -13.30
N ASP A 105 11.38 -10.63 -12.67
CA ASP A 105 11.87 -11.89 -12.09
C ASP A 105 10.92 -12.41 -11.01
N LEU A 106 10.19 -11.53 -10.31
CA LEU A 106 9.12 -11.91 -9.38
C LEU A 106 8.07 -12.86 -9.99
N SER A 107 7.89 -12.85 -11.32
CA SER A 107 6.96 -13.77 -11.99
C SER A 107 7.39 -15.24 -11.86
N GLY A 108 8.68 -15.51 -11.69
CA GLY A 108 9.25 -16.85 -11.50
C GLY A 108 9.31 -17.32 -10.06
N LEU A 109 9.09 -16.42 -9.10
CA LEU A 109 9.34 -16.68 -7.67
C LEU A 109 8.66 -17.93 -7.13
N GLU A 110 7.41 -18.18 -7.52
CA GLU A 110 6.64 -19.32 -7.02
C GLU A 110 7.23 -20.66 -7.49
N LEU A 111 7.73 -20.70 -8.71
CA LEU A 111 8.41 -21.89 -9.24
C LEU A 111 9.77 -22.10 -8.57
N GLU A 112 10.51 -21.02 -8.35
CA GLU A 112 11.85 -21.07 -7.76
C GLU A 112 11.81 -21.47 -6.30
N LEU A 113 10.95 -20.86 -5.50
CA LEU A 113 10.78 -21.24 -4.09
C LEU A 113 10.09 -22.59 -3.91
N GLY A 114 9.36 -23.08 -4.92
CA GLY A 114 8.74 -24.40 -4.93
C GLY A 114 8.03 -24.73 -3.63
N THR A 115 8.51 -25.77 -2.93
CA THR A 115 8.01 -26.21 -1.62
C THR A 115 8.92 -25.81 -0.45
N THR A 116 9.81 -24.85 -0.65
CA THR A 116 10.76 -24.40 0.39
C THR A 116 10.01 -24.03 1.68
N PRO A 117 10.39 -24.59 2.84
CA PRO A 117 9.79 -24.23 4.11
C PRO A 117 9.90 -22.72 4.39
N GLY A 118 8.85 -22.13 4.92
CA GLY A 118 8.83 -20.70 5.26
C GLY A 118 8.69 -19.75 4.07
N ARG A 119 8.49 -20.24 2.85
CA ARG A 119 8.34 -19.40 1.64
C ARG A 119 7.27 -18.31 1.74
N ALA A 120 6.24 -18.53 2.56
CA ALA A 120 5.16 -17.56 2.80
C ALA A 120 5.56 -16.41 3.73
N PHE A 121 6.69 -16.52 4.42
CA PHE A 121 7.15 -15.58 5.45
C PHE A 121 8.39 -14.78 5.05
N ARG A 122 8.89 -14.93 3.82
CA ARG A 122 10.11 -14.28 3.35
C ARG A 122 10.06 -12.76 3.50
N LEU A 123 8.94 -12.14 3.11
CA LEU A 123 8.78 -10.70 3.24
C LEU A 123 8.66 -10.25 4.71
N ARG A 124 7.92 -10.99 5.54
CA ARG A 124 7.81 -10.71 6.96
C ARG A 124 9.17 -10.68 7.63
N ASP A 125 9.98 -11.69 7.37
CA ASP A 125 11.31 -11.85 7.97
C ASP A 125 12.28 -10.77 7.44
N ALA A 126 12.16 -10.36 6.17
CA ALA A 126 12.92 -9.27 5.59
C ALA A 126 12.56 -7.90 6.19
N ILE A 127 11.27 -7.62 6.43
CA ILE A 127 10.81 -6.38 7.06
C ILE A 127 11.24 -6.33 8.54
N ALA A 128 11.20 -7.45 9.25
CA ALA A 128 11.68 -7.52 10.64
C ALA A 128 13.16 -7.10 10.78
N GLY A 129 13.97 -7.36 9.76
CA GLY A 129 15.37 -6.94 9.70
C GLY A 129 15.60 -5.48 9.29
N LEU A 130 14.57 -4.76 8.85
CA LEU A 130 14.70 -3.45 8.22
C LEU A 130 15.24 -2.38 9.18
N ASN A 131 14.73 -2.33 10.42
CA ASN A 131 15.09 -1.34 11.44
C ASN A 131 16.16 -1.87 12.42
N ALA A 132 16.68 -3.06 12.21
CA ALA A 132 17.78 -3.58 13.00
C ALA A 132 19.06 -2.78 12.72
N ASN A 133 19.60 -2.11 13.75
CA ASN A 133 20.83 -1.29 13.68
C ASN A 133 20.69 0.11 13.01
N VAL A 134 19.51 0.70 12.99
CA VAL A 134 19.28 2.06 12.46
C VAL A 134 18.97 3.02 13.62
N SER A 135 19.32 4.31 13.43
CA SER A 135 18.96 5.37 14.39
C SER A 135 17.44 5.56 14.45
N PRO A 136 16.83 5.81 15.61
CA PRO A 136 15.38 6.06 15.75
C PRO A 136 14.83 7.13 14.79
N ASP A 137 15.65 8.11 14.42
CA ASP A 137 15.27 9.17 13.46
C ASP A 137 15.22 8.71 12.00
N SER A 138 15.73 7.52 11.71
CA SER A 138 15.74 6.92 10.36
C SER A 138 14.74 5.79 10.17
N ASP A 139 14.03 5.38 11.23
CA ASP A 139 13.05 4.29 11.18
C ASP A 139 11.83 4.67 10.33
N TYR A 140 11.35 3.73 9.55
CA TYR A 140 10.07 3.89 8.85
C TYR A 140 8.91 3.84 9.84
N THR A 141 7.92 4.71 9.63
CA THR A 141 6.67 4.73 10.40
C THR A 141 5.59 3.91 9.71
N TYR A 142 5.63 3.86 8.37
CA TYR A 142 4.76 3.05 7.54
C TYR A 142 5.53 2.23 6.51
N VAL A 143 5.09 0.99 6.30
CA VAL A 143 5.44 0.17 5.14
C VAL A 143 4.16 -0.12 4.37
N LEU A 144 4.09 0.33 3.11
CA LEU A 144 2.97 0.06 2.20
C LEU A 144 3.40 -1.00 1.19
N ILE A 145 2.69 -2.13 1.13
CA ILE A 145 3.01 -3.21 0.20
C ILE A 145 2.03 -3.17 -0.97
N ASP A 146 2.53 -2.86 -2.17
CA ASP A 146 1.73 -2.91 -3.40
C ASP A 146 1.66 -4.34 -3.94
N CYS A 147 0.47 -4.93 -3.92
CA CYS A 147 0.25 -6.31 -4.30
C CYS A 147 -0.17 -6.46 -5.78
N PRO A 148 0.28 -7.53 -6.46
CA PRO A 148 -0.25 -7.87 -7.78
C PRO A 148 -1.76 -8.20 -7.74
N PRO A 149 -2.45 -8.24 -8.90
CA PRO A 149 -3.88 -8.54 -8.96
C PRO A 149 -4.21 -10.04 -8.83
N SER A 150 -3.30 -10.86 -8.37
CA SER A 150 -3.44 -12.32 -8.23
C SER A 150 -3.29 -12.76 -6.79
N LEU A 151 -3.96 -13.85 -6.42
CA LEU A 151 -3.77 -14.54 -5.14
C LEU A 151 -2.69 -15.62 -5.29
N ASN A 152 -1.46 -15.19 -5.49
CA ASN A 152 -0.29 -16.05 -5.59
C ASN A 152 0.60 -15.92 -4.35
N LEU A 153 1.75 -16.56 -4.37
CA LEU A 153 2.73 -16.52 -3.28
C LEU A 153 3.17 -15.09 -2.89
N LEU A 154 3.21 -14.14 -3.85
CA LEU A 154 3.55 -12.73 -3.57
C LEU A 154 2.50 -12.07 -2.67
N THR A 155 1.21 -12.22 -3.01
CA THR A 155 0.11 -11.69 -2.20
C THR A 155 0.03 -12.37 -0.83
N VAL A 156 0.31 -13.67 -0.76
CA VAL A 156 0.38 -14.40 0.52
C VAL A 156 1.52 -13.85 1.38
N ASN A 157 2.71 -13.60 0.82
CA ASN A 157 3.83 -12.96 1.52
C ASN A 157 3.46 -11.57 2.05
N ALA A 158 2.77 -10.76 1.22
CA ALA A 158 2.30 -9.43 1.65
C ALA A 158 1.36 -9.54 2.85
N MET A 159 0.34 -10.41 2.79
CA MET A 159 -0.64 -10.58 3.85
C MET A 159 -0.01 -11.20 5.12
N ALA A 160 0.93 -12.14 4.98
CA ALA A 160 1.64 -12.73 6.11
C ALA A 160 2.55 -11.74 6.84
N ALA A 161 3.03 -10.73 6.13
CA ALA A 161 3.89 -9.67 6.67
C ALA A 161 3.12 -8.47 7.23
N SER A 162 1.82 -8.33 6.91
CA SER A 162 1.06 -7.10 7.21
C SER A 162 0.34 -7.15 8.55
N ASP A 163 0.21 -5.99 9.17
CA ASP A 163 -0.69 -5.79 10.32
C ASP A 163 -2.15 -5.68 9.84
N ALA A 164 -2.35 -5.05 8.68
CA ALA A 164 -3.69 -4.89 8.12
C ALA A 164 -3.68 -4.71 6.60
N ILE A 165 -4.85 -4.86 6.00
CA ILE A 165 -5.08 -4.68 4.57
C ILE A 165 -5.90 -3.41 4.33
N LEU A 166 -5.40 -2.53 3.48
CA LEU A 166 -6.15 -1.45 2.89
C LEU A 166 -6.65 -1.92 1.52
N VAL A 167 -7.97 -1.85 1.29
CA VAL A 167 -8.62 -2.42 0.11
C VAL A 167 -9.07 -1.29 -0.84
N PRO A 168 -8.33 -0.99 -1.90
CA PRO A 168 -8.84 -0.16 -2.98
C PRO A 168 -9.94 -0.90 -3.73
N LEU A 169 -11.12 -0.28 -3.85
CA LEU A 169 -12.30 -0.87 -4.46
C LEU A 169 -12.91 0.11 -5.46
N GLN A 170 -12.90 -0.26 -6.74
CA GLN A 170 -13.50 0.55 -7.78
C GLN A 170 -15.04 0.53 -7.69
N CYS A 171 -15.67 1.71 -7.83
CA CYS A 171 -17.13 1.87 -7.80
C CYS A 171 -17.78 1.34 -9.09
N GLU A 172 -17.89 0.02 -9.21
CA GLU A 172 -18.46 -0.66 -10.38
C GLU A 172 -19.26 -1.92 -9.99
N PHE A 173 -20.02 -2.49 -10.93
CA PHE A 173 -21.03 -3.52 -10.68
C PHE A 173 -20.53 -4.75 -9.89
N PHE A 174 -19.34 -5.26 -10.18
CA PHE A 174 -18.79 -6.45 -9.51
C PHE A 174 -17.97 -6.13 -8.24
N ALA A 175 -18.11 -4.94 -7.66
CA ALA A 175 -17.30 -4.52 -6.51
C ALA A 175 -17.50 -5.43 -5.28
N LEU A 176 -18.76 -5.75 -4.93
CA LEU A 176 -19.07 -6.60 -3.77
C LEU A 176 -18.65 -8.06 -3.95
N GLU A 177 -18.74 -8.60 -5.16
CA GLU A 177 -18.28 -9.98 -5.45
C GLU A 177 -16.76 -10.10 -5.23
N GLY A 178 -15.98 -9.18 -5.83
CA GLY A 178 -14.54 -9.15 -5.64
C GLY A 178 -14.12 -8.91 -4.19
N LEU A 179 -14.88 -8.08 -3.47
CA LEU A 179 -14.65 -7.86 -2.04
C LEU A 179 -14.91 -9.13 -1.23
N SER A 180 -15.99 -9.86 -1.49
CA SER A 180 -16.32 -11.11 -0.80
C SER A 180 -15.24 -12.18 -1.00
N GLN A 181 -14.70 -12.32 -2.21
CA GLN A 181 -13.59 -13.23 -2.51
C GLN A 181 -12.32 -12.83 -1.74
N LEU A 182 -12.01 -11.54 -1.68
CA LEU A 182 -10.87 -11.06 -0.91
C LEU A 182 -11.03 -11.37 0.59
N LEU A 183 -12.21 -11.14 1.17
CA LEU A 183 -12.49 -11.42 2.58
C LEU A 183 -12.30 -12.90 2.92
N GLN A 184 -12.71 -13.82 2.05
CA GLN A 184 -12.47 -15.26 2.22
C GLN A 184 -10.96 -15.57 2.26
N THR A 185 -10.19 -14.95 1.37
CA THR A 185 -8.72 -15.10 1.36
C THR A 185 -8.07 -14.56 2.62
N VAL A 186 -8.51 -13.40 3.08
CA VAL A 186 -8.03 -12.82 4.34
C VAL A 186 -8.29 -13.77 5.51
N GLU A 187 -9.46 -14.39 5.56
CA GLU A 187 -9.78 -15.35 6.63
C GLU A 187 -8.93 -16.62 6.55
N GLN A 188 -8.62 -17.11 5.35
CA GLN A 188 -7.67 -18.21 5.16
C GLN A 188 -6.26 -17.86 5.65
N VAL A 189 -5.76 -16.66 5.32
CA VAL A 189 -4.44 -16.22 5.80
C VAL A 189 -4.45 -16.04 7.32
N ARG A 190 -5.52 -15.48 7.90
CA ARG A 190 -5.67 -15.34 9.35
C ARG A 190 -5.62 -16.68 10.08
N SER A 191 -6.32 -17.67 9.58
CA SER A 191 -6.41 -18.98 10.23
C SER A 191 -5.13 -19.80 10.13
N THR A 192 -4.23 -19.51 9.18
CA THR A 192 -3.07 -20.36 8.89
C THR A 192 -1.71 -19.68 9.03
N LEU A 193 -1.60 -18.39 8.70
CA LEU A 193 -0.31 -17.71 8.57
C LEU A 193 -0.17 -16.47 9.45
N ASN A 194 -1.23 -15.64 9.58
CA ASN A 194 -1.17 -14.39 10.32
C ASN A 194 -2.47 -14.13 11.10
N PRO A 195 -2.60 -14.64 12.33
CA PRO A 195 -3.81 -14.52 13.15
C PRO A 195 -4.21 -13.07 13.46
N ASN A 196 -3.26 -12.15 13.41
CA ASN A 196 -3.48 -10.73 13.72
C ASN A 196 -3.88 -9.89 12.51
N LEU A 197 -3.89 -10.48 11.30
CA LEU A 197 -4.23 -9.75 10.08
C LEU A 197 -5.66 -9.20 10.16
N SER A 198 -5.81 -7.92 9.91
CA SER A 198 -7.12 -7.24 9.94
C SER A 198 -7.40 -6.48 8.64
N ILE A 199 -8.66 -6.10 8.42
CA ILE A 199 -8.99 -5.10 7.39
C ILE A 199 -8.89 -3.72 8.04
N HIS A 200 -7.93 -2.91 7.59
CA HIS A 200 -7.80 -1.52 8.01
C HIS A 200 -8.97 -0.68 7.50
N GLY A 201 -9.25 -0.82 6.20
CA GLY A 201 -10.38 -0.14 5.60
C GLY A 201 -10.48 -0.34 4.09
N ILE A 202 -11.62 0.07 3.56
CA ILE A 202 -11.93 0.04 2.13
C ILE A 202 -11.95 1.46 1.62
N VAL A 203 -11.09 1.78 0.64
CA VAL A 203 -11.11 3.07 -0.07
C VAL A 203 -11.80 2.90 -1.43
N LEU A 204 -12.90 3.63 -1.59
CA LEU A 204 -13.64 3.65 -2.85
C LEU A 204 -12.88 4.50 -3.87
N THR A 205 -12.58 3.90 -5.03
CA THR A 205 -11.74 4.52 -6.07
C THR A 205 -12.54 4.76 -7.35
N MET A 206 -12.02 5.66 -8.18
CA MET A 206 -12.61 6.04 -9.48
C MET A 206 -14.09 6.44 -9.35
N PHE A 207 -14.43 7.05 -8.23
CA PHE A 207 -15.79 7.52 -7.95
C PHE A 207 -16.16 8.65 -8.93
N ASP A 208 -17.34 8.55 -9.54
CA ASP A 208 -17.96 9.61 -10.34
C ASP A 208 -19.37 9.86 -9.81
N SER A 209 -19.56 11.01 -9.15
CA SER A 209 -20.84 11.39 -8.55
C SER A 209 -22.00 11.55 -9.56
N ARG A 210 -21.66 11.72 -10.85
CA ARG A 210 -22.64 11.83 -11.95
C ARG A 210 -23.17 10.48 -12.40
N ASN A 211 -22.50 9.38 -11.98
CA ASN A 211 -22.87 8.03 -12.36
C ASN A 211 -23.70 7.38 -11.24
N ASN A 212 -24.96 7.08 -11.54
CA ASN A 212 -25.88 6.45 -10.61
C ASN A 212 -25.39 5.09 -10.10
N LEU A 213 -24.72 4.29 -10.96
CA LEU A 213 -24.14 3.03 -10.56
C LEU A 213 -23.06 3.22 -9.50
N SER A 214 -22.17 4.24 -9.66
CA SER A 214 -21.16 4.55 -8.65
C SER A 214 -21.79 4.90 -7.30
N ASN A 215 -22.86 5.69 -7.29
CA ASN A 215 -23.59 6.03 -6.07
C ASN A 215 -24.24 4.81 -5.41
N GLN A 216 -24.84 3.91 -6.21
CA GLN A 216 -25.44 2.67 -5.71
C GLN A 216 -24.37 1.76 -5.08
N VAL A 217 -23.23 1.55 -5.75
CA VAL A 217 -22.12 0.74 -5.24
C VAL A 217 -21.57 1.31 -3.91
N VAL A 218 -21.46 2.65 -3.80
CA VAL A 218 -21.05 3.29 -2.54
C VAL A 218 -22.02 2.95 -1.42
N ALA A 219 -23.34 3.05 -1.66
CA ALA A 219 -24.36 2.74 -0.67
C ALA A 219 -24.28 1.25 -0.24
N ASP A 220 -24.21 0.34 -1.20
CA ASP A 220 -24.17 -1.10 -0.96
C ASP A 220 -22.90 -1.51 -0.19
N VAL A 221 -21.72 -0.99 -0.55
CA VAL A 221 -20.46 -1.27 0.14
C VAL A 221 -20.49 -0.72 1.57
N ARG A 222 -21.02 0.50 1.78
CA ARG A 222 -21.17 1.08 3.12
C ARG A 222 -22.17 0.30 3.97
N GLN A 223 -23.26 -0.17 3.39
CA GLN A 223 -24.22 -1.03 4.08
C GLN A 223 -23.58 -2.36 4.51
N PHE A 224 -22.75 -2.97 3.65
CA PHE A 224 -22.13 -4.26 3.91
C PHE A 224 -20.95 -4.17 4.90
N MET A 225 -20.09 -3.16 4.77
CA MET A 225 -18.82 -3.04 5.52
C MET A 225 -18.84 -2.00 6.62
N GLY A 226 -19.88 -1.17 6.70
CA GLY A 226 -20.07 -0.18 7.77
C GLY A 226 -18.86 0.74 7.96
N ALA A 227 -18.39 0.85 9.19
CA ALA A 227 -17.28 1.72 9.59
C ALA A 227 -15.93 1.35 8.95
N LYS A 228 -15.81 0.16 8.32
CA LYS A 228 -14.59 -0.21 7.59
C LYS A 228 -14.42 0.58 6.29
N VAL A 229 -15.48 1.20 5.73
CA VAL A 229 -15.36 2.03 4.54
C VAL A 229 -14.85 3.42 4.93
N TYR A 230 -13.81 3.90 4.25
CA TYR A 230 -13.32 5.27 4.44
C TYR A 230 -14.39 6.28 4.01
N ASN A 231 -14.47 7.41 4.71
CA ASN A 231 -15.32 8.53 4.30
C ASN A 231 -14.78 9.15 3.01
N THR A 232 -13.47 9.23 2.90
CA THR A 232 -12.77 9.74 1.73
C THR A 232 -12.91 8.77 0.56
N MET A 233 -13.35 9.28 -0.58
CA MET A 233 -13.41 8.56 -1.86
C MET A 233 -12.43 9.19 -2.84
N ILE A 234 -11.74 8.35 -3.62
CA ILE A 234 -10.82 8.82 -4.66
C ILE A 234 -11.61 9.03 -5.96
N PRO A 235 -11.70 10.26 -6.46
CA PRO A 235 -12.49 10.54 -7.66
C PRO A 235 -11.81 10.00 -8.91
N ARG A 236 -12.61 9.73 -9.95
CA ARG A 236 -12.07 9.58 -11.31
C ARG A 236 -11.46 10.92 -11.76
N ASN A 237 -10.16 10.95 -11.97
CA ASN A 237 -9.42 12.17 -12.27
C ASN A 237 -8.28 11.90 -13.27
N VAL A 238 -8.24 12.66 -14.35
CA VAL A 238 -7.23 12.52 -15.41
C VAL A 238 -5.82 12.73 -14.88
N ARG A 239 -5.61 13.67 -13.95
CA ARG A 239 -4.29 13.96 -13.38
C ARG A 239 -3.70 12.75 -12.63
N ILE A 240 -4.55 11.99 -11.92
CA ILE A 240 -4.13 10.73 -11.27
C ILE A 240 -3.62 9.73 -12.31
N SER A 241 -4.27 9.65 -13.48
CA SER A 241 -3.91 8.69 -14.54
C SER A 241 -2.69 9.14 -15.34
N GLU A 242 -2.47 10.43 -15.50
CA GLU A 242 -1.34 11.00 -16.25
C GLU A 242 -0.03 10.99 -15.45
N ALA A 243 -0.08 11.29 -14.16
CA ALA A 243 1.08 11.49 -13.30
C ALA A 243 2.12 10.35 -13.38
N PRO A 244 1.74 9.04 -13.39
CA PRO A 244 2.69 7.94 -13.51
C PRO A 244 3.50 7.94 -14.81
N SER A 245 2.94 8.48 -15.91
CA SER A 245 3.66 8.60 -17.20
C SER A 245 4.85 9.57 -17.11
N TYR A 246 4.85 10.44 -16.13
CA TYR A 246 5.94 11.37 -15.82
C TYR A 246 6.81 10.91 -14.66
N GLY A 247 6.62 9.68 -14.14
CA GLY A 247 7.33 9.14 -12.99
C GLY A 247 7.09 9.94 -11.71
N LYS A 248 5.89 10.53 -11.55
CA LYS A 248 5.55 11.41 -10.43
C LYS A 248 4.24 11.00 -9.77
N PRO A 249 4.16 11.04 -8.42
CA PRO A 249 2.87 11.00 -7.72
C PRO A 249 1.99 12.20 -8.12
N VAL A 250 0.66 12.06 -8.01
CA VAL A 250 -0.26 13.13 -8.37
C VAL A 250 -0.05 14.40 -7.55
N LEU A 251 0.33 14.27 -6.27
CA LEU A 251 0.61 15.41 -5.38
C LEU A 251 1.79 16.25 -5.86
N VAL A 252 2.78 15.61 -6.52
CA VAL A 252 3.94 16.30 -7.12
C VAL A 252 3.62 16.81 -8.53
N TYR A 253 2.77 16.08 -9.26
CA TYR A 253 2.38 16.40 -10.62
C TYR A 253 1.41 17.59 -10.70
N ASP A 254 0.36 17.57 -9.88
CA ASP A 254 -0.65 18.63 -9.78
C ASP A 254 -1.26 18.67 -8.37
N LEU A 255 -0.65 19.44 -7.47
CA LEU A 255 -1.08 19.54 -6.07
C LEU A 255 -2.51 20.09 -5.93
N LYS A 256 -2.97 20.91 -6.87
CA LYS A 256 -4.27 21.59 -6.78
C LYS A 256 -5.45 20.76 -7.32
N CYS A 257 -5.18 19.62 -7.93
CA CYS A 257 -6.26 18.79 -8.46
C CYS A 257 -7.04 18.07 -7.35
N VAL A 258 -8.29 17.74 -7.63
CA VAL A 258 -9.18 17.03 -6.69
C VAL A 258 -8.63 15.65 -6.27
N GLY A 259 -7.79 15.04 -7.10
CA GLY A 259 -7.12 13.77 -6.78
C GLY A 259 -6.09 13.93 -5.67
N SER A 260 -5.30 14.98 -5.70
CA SER A 260 -4.31 15.30 -4.66
C SER A 260 -4.97 15.60 -3.33
N ASP A 261 -6.02 16.42 -3.31
CA ASP A 261 -6.83 16.71 -2.12
C ASP A 261 -7.43 15.43 -1.53
N ALA A 262 -7.96 14.53 -2.37
CA ALA A 262 -8.53 13.28 -1.92
C ALA A 262 -7.47 12.36 -1.24
N TYR A 263 -6.26 12.25 -1.77
CA TYR A 263 -5.21 11.44 -1.14
C TYR A 263 -4.68 12.06 0.16
N LEU A 264 -4.59 13.39 0.26
CA LEU A 264 -4.26 14.06 1.53
C LEU A 264 -5.33 13.80 2.61
N LYS A 265 -6.61 13.89 2.25
CA LYS A 265 -7.71 13.53 3.15
C LYS A 265 -7.68 12.06 3.56
N LEU A 266 -7.40 11.15 2.61
CA LEU A 266 -7.26 9.73 2.92
C LEU A 266 -6.11 9.48 3.89
N ALA A 267 -4.96 10.10 3.71
CA ALA A 267 -3.82 9.96 4.61
C ALA A 267 -4.16 10.44 6.03
N THR A 268 -4.87 11.56 6.15
CA THR A 268 -5.36 12.07 7.45
C THR A 268 -6.32 11.08 8.10
N GLU A 269 -7.26 10.50 7.34
CA GLU A 269 -8.23 9.52 7.84
C GLU A 269 -7.54 8.19 8.24
N VAL A 270 -6.50 7.76 7.50
CA VAL A 270 -5.66 6.60 7.87
C VAL A 270 -5.00 6.82 9.22
N ILE A 271 -4.33 7.96 9.42
CA ILE A 271 -3.65 8.27 10.70
C ILE A 271 -4.65 8.36 11.85
N GLN A 272 -5.80 9.02 11.64
CA GLN A 272 -6.82 9.13 12.67
C GLN A 272 -7.31 7.74 13.09
N ARG A 273 -7.60 6.87 12.14
CA ARG A 273 -8.06 5.50 12.38
C ARG A 273 -7.02 4.67 13.12
N GLU A 274 -5.73 4.83 12.80
CA GLU A 274 -4.64 4.19 13.54
C GLU A 274 -4.55 4.68 15.00
N ARG A 275 -4.77 5.97 15.23
CA ARG A 275 -4.81 6.51 16.60
C ARG A 275 -5.96 5.92 17.42
N GLU A 276 -7.13 5.80 16.82
CA GLU A 276 -8.31 5.19 17.45
C GLU A 276 -8.07 3.71 17.78
N LEU A 277 -7.47 2.93 16.84
CA LEU A 277 -7.14 1.52 17.05
C LEU A 277 -6.10 1.30 18.16
N ARG A 278 -5.22 2.25 18.42
CA ARG A 278 -4.21 2.18 19.49
C ARG A 278 -4.74 2.64 20.86
N ALA A 279 -5.86 3.36 20.87
CA ALA A 279 -6.47 3.85 22.09
C ALA A 279 -7.38 2.80 22.78
N HIS A 280 -7.71 1.72 22.08
CA HIS A 280 -8.52 0.58 22.54
C HIS A 280 -7.67 -0.67 22.71
#